data_8d7da0d63cb99c6d3ddf2fbf9d3f2299
#
_entry.id   8d7da0d63cb99c6d3ddf2fbf9d3f2299
#
_cell.length_a   1.000
_cell.length_b   1.000
_cell.length_c   1.000
_cell.angle_alpha   90.00
_cell.angle_beta   90.00
_cell.angle_gamma   90.00
#
_symmetry.space_group_name_H-M   'P 1'
#
loop_
_entity.id
_entity.type
_entity.pdbx_description
1 polymer ?
#
loop_
_entity_poly.entity_id
_entity_poly.type
_entity_poly.pdbx_seq_one_letter_code
_entity_poly.pdbx_strand_id
1 'polypeptide(L)'
;ATERREVDVKGAFLHRPLLLDRQNAAYVLLANATWWLLPLLSLQLLGSALIRAVGYLFAKLPGYAADEILAIGNLLVKPGELLKARKLRKSTRLVSSRVVSRFIPSRGRQLRLAIDRGLSSVRDFILKPTEESILDESLLDLPTEKELEEEDLLTPVVTRKWSSILRKPFVIVCIFLILLTLIWSRNRIGAVSGGTLAPSPSGAKDLWDFYFTPWHEVGLGSKSAAPLWMPIIALASILTLGNVSLFISLFFIAAPLLLFLSGHHFVKKVSENRFITASAALLYAISPVSISAVNSGRFGILMIMILAPFLADLAMQWRKVDEFSIRKMSALSLLLALMFAFAPPFFIALLVLSLAAITYDVIEWRRVADQPRLYSLVARRLCFLLAPLALTIPWSLEIISSPEKFLIDIGLLSSGGGAHLAFTANPGGAGSLPWWLISPAILILAIGLFSIERARKVALVGGSFICLATITSIFTTTGKGSTTPSYIYAGVFIALATLASLYCSVA
;
A
#
# COMPACT_ATOMS: atom_id res chain seq x y z
N ALA A 1 31.26 8.93 26.93
CA ALA A 1 30.06 8.74 26.10
C ALA A 1 28.89 9.62 26.54
N THR A 2 28.69 9.82 27.85
CA THR A 2 27.64 10.67 28.46
C THR A 2 27.89 12.18 28.22
N GLU A 3 29.13 12.63 28.28
CA GLU A 3 29.47 14.05 28.03
C GLU A 3 29.22 14.49 26.56
N ARG A 4 29.42 13.60 25.57
CA ARG A 4 29.07 13.92 24.18
C ARG A 4 27.57 14.15 23.94
N ARG A 5 26.70 13.53 24.73
CA ARG A 5 25.24 13.69 24.59
C ARG A 5 24.72 15.02 25.12
N GLU A 6 25.24 15.51 26.25
CA GLU A 6 24.82 16.81 26.78
C GLU A 6 25.25 17.98 25.90
N VAL A 7 26.40 17.87 25.24
CA VAL A 7 26.87 18.84 24.26
C VAL A 7 26.00 18.83 23.00
N ASP A 8 25.53 17.66 22.55
CA ASP A 8 24.68 17.52 21.36
C ASP A 8 23.29 18.16 21.51
N VAL A 9 22.69 18.14 22.70
CA VAL A 9 21.36 18.72 22.93
C VAL A 9 21.40 20.26 22.94
N LYS A 10 22.46 20.86 23.51
CA LYS A 10 22.62 22.33 23.56
C LYS A 10 23.35 22.92 22.35
N GLY A 11 24.16 22.13 21.66
CA GLY A 11 24.99 22.54 20.50
C GLY A 11 24.48 22.09 19.14
N ALA A 12 23.35 21.43 19.06
CA ALA A 12 22.81 20.82 17.82
C ALA A 12 22.61 21.85 16.67
N PHE A 13 22.37 23.11 17.01
CA PHE A 13 22.29 24.20 16.02
C PHE A 13 23.66 24.73 15.58
N LEU A 14 24.72 24.59 16.37
CA LEU A 14 26.06 25.13 16.08
C LEU A 14 26.96 24.15 15.35
N HIS A 15 26.90 22.87 15.63
CA HIS A 15 27.86 21.87 15.10
C HIS A 15 27.29 20.91 14.06
N ARG A 16 25.98 20.81 13.89
CA ARG A 16 25.28 19.96 12.89
C ARG A 16 26.00 18.65 12.58
N PRO A 17 26.17 17.75 13.56
CA PRO A 17 26.97 16.55 13.38
C PRO A 17 26.44 15.64 12.28
N LEU A 18 25.11 15.55 12.09
CA LEU A 18 24.46 14.77 11.05
C LEU A 18 24.81 15.33 9.65
N LEU A 19 24.84 16.64 9.47
CA LEU A 19 25.19 17.30 8.20
C LEU A 19 26.62 16.92 7.79
N LEU A 20 27.59 17.03 8.72
CA LEU A 20 29.01 16.74 8.46
C LEU A 20 29.22 15.26 8.16
N ASP A 21 28.58 14.39 8.90
CA ASP A 21 28.68 12.94 8.73
C ASP A 21 28.13 12.49 7.36
N ARG A 22 26.95 12.98 6.97
CA ARG A 22 26.37 12.73 5.66
C ARG A 22 27.18 13.33 4.51
N GLN A 23 27.69 14.54 4.68
CA GLN A 23 28.54 15.17 3.71
C GLN A 23 29.84 14.41 3.49
N ASN A 24 30.51 13.98 4.56
CA ASN A 24 31.74 13.20 4.50
C ASN A 24 31.50 11.81 3.87
N ALA A 25 30.46 11.12 4.25
CA ALA A 25 30.10 9.83 3.66
C ALA A 25 29.83 9.95 2.16
N ALA A 26 29.05 10.93 1.73
CA ALA A 26 28.77 11.19 0.31
C ALA A 26 30.05 11.59 -0.46
N TYR A 27 30.89 12.45 0.14
CA TYR A 27 32.18 12.87 -0.44
C TYR A 27 33.12 11.68 -0.67
N VAL A 28 33.29 10.80 0.32
CA VAL A 28 34.13 9.60 0.21
C VAL A 28 33.61 8.67 -0.88
N LEU A 29 32.32 8.45 -0.96
CA LEU A 29 31.68 7.64 -1.99
C LEU A 29 31.92 8.19 -3.41
N LEU A 30 31.64 9.48 -3.62
CA LEU A 30 31.79 10.13 -4.93
C LEU A 30 33.27 10.26 -5.33
N ALA A 31 34.17 10.53 -4.38
CA ALA A 31 35.60 10.66 -4.65
C ALA A 31 36.24 9.34 -5.08
N ASN A 32 35.74 8.20 -4.60
CA ASN A 32 36.27 6.86 -4.94
C ASN A 32 35.52 6.14 -6.07
N ALA A 33 34.38 6.68 -6.51
CA ALA A 33 33.56 6.10 -7.55
C ALA A 33 34.25 6.10 -8.92
N THR A 34 33.97 5.13 -9.77
CA THR A 34 34.41 5.13 -11.16
C THR A 34 33.66 6.22 -11.95
N TRP A 35 34.31 6.78 -12.99
CA TRP A 35 33.75 7.87 -13.78
C TRP A 35 32.31 7.61 -14.29
N TRP A 36 32.09 6.45 -14.86
CA TRP A 36 30.81 6.03 -15.41
C TRP A 36 29.68 5.93 -14.39
N LEU A 37 29.99 5.76 -13.11
CA LEU A 37 29.04 5.61 -12.05
C LEU A 37 28.72 6.91 -11.31
N LEU A 38 29.44 7.98 -11.59
CA LEU A 38 29.25 9.27 -10.93
C LEU A 38 27.82 9.79 -11.07
N PRO A 39 27.25 9.92 -12.29
CA PRO A 39 25.90 10.49 -12.44
C PRO A 39 24.86 9.59 -11.77
N LEU A 40 25.02 8.26 -11.86
CA LEU A 40 24.09 7.32 -11.21
C LEU A 40 24.18 7.40 -9.68
N LEU A 41 25.39 7.49 -9.13
CA LEU A 41 25.59 7.63 -7.69
C LEU A 41 25.12 8.95 -7.14
N SER A 42 25.36 10.06 -7.85
CA SER A 42 24.84 11.37 -7.44
C SER A 42 23.31 11.39 -7.44
N LEU A 43 22.67 10.83 -8.46
CA LEU A 43 21.22 10.69 -8.51
C LEU A 43 20.69 9.78 -7.39
N GLN A 44 21.35 8.66 -7.12
CA GLN A 44 20.98 7.74 -6.03
C GLN A 44 21.12 8.42 -4.65
N LEU A 45 22.20 9.17 -4.42
CA LEU A 45 22.41 9.91 -3.17
C LEU A 45 21.34 11.00 -3.00
N LEU A 46 21.02 11.74 -4.05
CA LEU A 46 19.96 12.74 -4.04
C LEU A 46 18.60 12.11 -3.72
N GLY A 47 18.24 11.06 -4.44
CA GLY A 47 16.98 10.33 -4.19
C GLY A 47 16.87 9.78 -2.77
N SER A 48 17.96 9.20 -2.24
CA SER A 48 17.99 8.68 -0.87
C SER A 48 17.91 9.78 0.19
N ALA A 49 18.49 10.96 -0.07
CA ALA A 49 18.37 12.11 0.83
C ALA A 49 16.95 12.68 0.85
N LEU A 50 16.31 12.78 -0.31
CA LEU A 50 14.92 13.21 -0.40
C LEU A 50 13.98 12.26 0.37
N ILE A 51 14.15 10.94 0.21
CA ILE A 51 13.34 9.96 0.95
C ILE A 51 13.55 10.10 2.46
N ARG A 52 14.80 10.26 2.92
CA ARG A 52 15.08 10.48 4.35
C ARG A 52 14.55 11.81 4.85
N ALA A 53 14.69 12.89 4.07
CA ALA A 53 14.16 14.20 4.42
C ALA A 53 12.63 14.16 4.60
N VAL A 54 11.91 13.48 3.69
CA VAL A 54 10.47 13.25 3.82
C VAL A 54 10.17 12.44 5.09
N GLY A 55 10.93 11.38 5.38
CA GLY A 55 10.80 10.61 6.62
C GLY A 55 10.97 11.46 7.88
N TYR A 56 11.98 12.33 7.91
CA TYR A 56 12.20 13.28 9.02
C TYR A 56 11.08 14.33 9.15
N LEU A 57 10.50 14.79 8.05
CA LEU A 57 9.33 15.68 8.10
C LEU A 57 8.12 14.99 8.72
N PHE A 58 7.85 13.73 8.36
CA PHE A 58 6.79 12.94 9.02
C PHE A 58 7.07 12.67 10.50
N ALA A 59 8.35 12.53 10.88
CA ALA A 59 8.78 12.40 12.26
C ALA A 59 8.78 13.73 13.04
N LYS A 60 8.32 14.85 12.42
CA LYS A 60 8.32 16.20 13.00
C LYS A 60 9.72 16.72 13.38
N LEU A 61 10.74 16.33 12.63
CA LEU A 61 12.15 16.73 12.81
C LEU A 61 12.66 17.54 11.60
N PRO A 62 12.14 18.76 11.35
CA PRO A 62 12.46 19.54 10.15
C PRO A 62 13.94 19.93 10.05
N GLY A 63 14.64 20.08 11.20
CA GLY A 63 16.08 20.35 11.22
C GLY A 63 16.92 19.23 10.58
N TYR A 64 16.62 18.00 10.91
CA TYR A 64 17.30 16.83 10.30
C TYR A 64 16.95 16.65 8.82
N ALA A 65 15.72 16.99 8.40
CA ALA A 65 15.32 16.98 6.99
C ALA A 65 16.14 18.03 6.19
N ALA A 66 16.32 19.21 6.74
CA ALA A 66 17.17 20.27 6.13
C ALA A 66 18.63 19.83 6.03
N ASP A 67 19.18 19.20 7.05
CA ASP A 67 20.56 18.71 7.08
C ASP A 67 20.84 17.64 6.02
N GLU A 68 19.90 16.72 5.77
CA GLU A 68 20.02 15.74 4.70
C GLU A 68 20.09 16.36 3.30
N ILE A 69 19.26 17.37 3.04
CA ILE A 69 19.24 18.07 1.75
C ILE A 69 20.49 18.94 1.57
N LEU A 70 20.88 19.68 2.61
CA LEU A 70 22.05 20.54 2.60
C LEU A 70 23.37 19.76 2.45
N ALA A 71 23.47 18.56 3.05
CA ALA A 71 24.65 17.72 2.94
C ALA A 71 24.99 17.37 1.48
N ILE A 72 23.98 17.04 0.69
CA ILE A 72 24.17 16.69 -0.73
C ILE A 72 24.22 17.93 -1.60
N GLY A 73 23.40 18.96 -1.30
CA GLY A 73 23.41 20.23 -2.00
C GLY A 73 24.80 20.88 -1.98
N ASN A 74 25.46 20.94 -0.84
CA ASN A 74 26.79 21.50 -0.69
C ASN A 74 27.86 20.77 -1.53
N LEU A 75 27.73 19.45 -1.68
CA LEU A 75 28.64 18.64 -2.49
C LEU A 75 28.43 18.85 -4.00
N LEU A 76 27.20 19.05 -4.44
CA LEU A 76 26.85 19.26 -5.84
C LEU A 76 27.17 20.70 -6.29
N VAL A 77 27.10 21.68 -5.37
CA VAL A 77 27.42 23.10 -5.65
C VAL A 77 28.93 23.31 -5.76
N LYS A 78 29.79 22.50 -5.12
CA LYS A 78 31.24 22.62 -5.17
C LYS A 78 31.94 21.46 -5.88
N PRO A 79 31.69 21.19 -7.16
CA PRO A 79 32.25 20.04 -7.88
C PRO A 79 33.78 20.12 -8.03
N GLY A 80 34.37 21.32 -7.99
CA GLY A 80 35.80 21.51 -8.13
C GLY A 80 36.66 20.84 -7.05
N GLU A 81 36.23 20.86 -5.81
CA GLU A 81 36.91 20.20 -4.70
C GLU A 81 36.86 18.66 -4.85
N LEU A 82 35.71 18.13 -5.26
CA LEU A 82 35.53 16.73 -5.54
C LEU A 82 36.43 16.25 -6.69
N LEU A 83 36.51 17.04 -7.76
CA LEU A 83 37.36 16.72 -8.92
C LEU A 83 38.86 16.77 -8.57
N LYS A 84 39.30 17.75 -7.78
CA LYS A 84 40.69 17.81 -7.25
C LYS A 84 41.03 16.59 -6.42
N ALA A 85 40.16 16.20 -5.49
CA ALA A 85 40.34 15.02 -4.67
C ALA A 85 40.39 13.73 -5.51
N ARG A 86 39.58 13.61 -6.55
CA ARG A 86 39.60 12.47 -7.49
C ARG A 86 40.91 12.40 -8.26
N LYS A 87 41.44 13.53 -8.73
CA LYS A 87 42.72 13.60 -9.44
C LYS A 87 43.87 13.16 -8.54
N LEU A 88 43.89 13.66 -7.29
CA LEU A 88 44.89 13.27 -6.29
C LEU A 88 44.81 11.78 -5.97
N ARG A 89 43.64 11.22 -5.72
CA ARG A 89 43.49 9.79 -5.43
C ARG A 89 43.78 8.91 -6.62
N LYS A 90 43.58 9.37 -7.84
CA LYS A 90 43.96 8.63 -9.05
C LYS A 90 45.51 8.53 -9.18
N SER A 91 46.26 9.58 -8.81
CA SER A 91 47.73 9.59 -8.86
C SER A 91 48.39 8.79 -7.74
N THR A 92 47.76 8.70 -6.56
CA THR A 92 48.28 7.96 -5.39
C THR A 92 47.77 6.52 -5.29
N ARG A 93 47.05 6.04 -6.26
CA ARG A 93 46.37 4.73 -6.21
C ARG A 93 47.34 3.58 -6.46
N LEU A 94 47.54 2.73 -5.45
CA LEU A 94 48.39 1.53 -5.53
C LEU A 94 47.59 0.28 -5.95
N VAL A 95 46.29 0.23 -5.73
CA VAL A 95 45.45 -0.94 -5.98
C VAL A 95 44.29 -0.63 -6.93
N SER A 96 43.96 -1.55 -7.83
CA SER A 96 42.85 -1.32 -8.81
C SER A 96 41.49 -1.26 -8.15
N SER A 97 40.57 -0.47 -8.75
CA SER A 97 39.17 -0.33 -8.20
C SER A 97 38.39 -1.63 -8.19
N ARG A 98 38.78 -2.62 -9.02
CA ARG A 98 38.15 -3.96 -9.01
C ARG A 98 38.46 -4.75 -7.73
N VAL A 99 39.62 -4.56 -7.16
CA VAL A 99 40.01 -5.21 -5.91
C VAL A 99 39.29 -4.55 -4.75
N VAL A 100 39.30 -3.21 -4.70
CA VAL A 100 38.60 -2.42 -3.64
C VAL A 100 37.09 -2.63 -3.67
N SER A 101 36.50 -2.78 -4.86
CA SER A 101 35.03 -2.99 -4.97
C SER A 101 34.53 -4.33 -4.41
N ARG A 102 35.45 -5.31 -4.20
CA ARG A 102 35.13 -6.59 -3.54
C ARG A 102 34.89 -6.42 -2.03
N PHE A 103 35.51 -5.41 -1.42
CA PHE A 103 35.39 -5.10 0.01
C PHE A 103 34.27 -4.10 0.31
N ILE A 104 33.70 -3.48 -0.72
CA ILE A 104 32.56 -2.56 -0.54
C ILE A 104 31.25 -3.39 -0.60
N PRO A 105 30.38 -3.32 0.43
CA PRO A 105 29.11 -4.04 0.42
C PRO A 105 28.32 -3.75 -0.85
N SER A 106 27.67 -4.77 -1.43
CA SER A 106 26.92 -4.61 -2.67
C SER A 106 25.82 -3.56 -2.49
N ARG A 107 25.66 -2.68 -3.48
CA ARG A 107 24.70 -1.56 -3.45
C ARG A 107 23.28 -1.97 -3.12
N GLY A 108 22.86 -3.16 -3.57
CA GLY A 108 21.56 -3.72 -3.25
C GLY A 108 21.40 -4.05 -1.76
N ARG A 109 22.48 -4.38 -1.04
CA ARG A 109 22.45 -4.63 0.41
C ARG A 109 22.30 -3.32 1.17
N GLN A 110 23.01 -2.25 0.79
CA GLN A 110 22.90 -0.93 1.42
C GLN A 110 21.53 -0.32 1.20
N LEU A 111 20.97 -0.40 -0.01
CA LEU A 111 19.62 0.06 -0.31
C LEU A 111 18.58 -0.75 0.47
N ARG A 112 18.74 -2.07 0.55
CA ARG A 112 17.82 -2.93 1.31
C ARG A 112 17.88 -2.64 2.80
N LEU A 113 19.08 -2.47 3.38
CA LEU A 113 19.23 -2.08 4.78
C LEU A 113 18.67 -0.68 5.06
N ALA A 114 18.81 0.26 4.12
CA ALA A 114 18.20 1.59 4.25
C ALA A 114 16.66 1.53 4.17
N ILE A 115 16.11 0.70 3.27
CA ILE A 115 14.67 0.48 3.16
C ILE A 115 14.16 -0.29 4.38
N ASP A 116 14.84 -1.35 4.81
CA ASP A 116 14.45 -2.13 5.99
C ASP A 116 14.49 -1.28 7.27
N ARG A 117 15.51 -0.41 7.43
CA ARG A 117 15.58 0.56 8.53
C ARG A 117 14.51 1.65 8.42
N GLY A 118 14.24 2.17 7.22
CA GLY A 118 13.16 3.13 7.00
C GLY A 118 11.79 2.51 7.29
N LEU A 119 11.56 1.28 6.85
CA LEU A 119 10.33 0.54 7.13
C LEU A 119 10.21 0.12 8.59
N SER A 120 11.31 -0.27 9.26
CA SER A 120 11.29 -0.55 10.69
C SER A 120 11.02 0.72 11.50
N SER A 121 11.63 1.84 11.15
CA SER A 121 11.35 3.14 11.81
C SER A 121 9.89 3.59 11.63
N VAL A 122 9.32 3.43 10.43
CA VAL A 122 7.90 3.69 10.18
C VAL A 122 7.02 2.68 10.90
N ARG A 123 7.41 1.40 10.90
CA ARG A 123 6.71 0.35 11.65
C ARG A 123 6.78 0.60 13.15
N ASP A 124 7.95 0.97 13.69
CA ASP A 124 8.14 1.26 15.11
C ASP A 124 7.43 2.54 15.51
N PHE A 125 7.40 3.56 14.65
CA PHE A 125 6.58 4.76 14.85
C PHE A 125 5.07 4.44 14.90
N ILE A 126 4.59 3.47 14.11
CA ILE A 126 3.18 3.05 14.10
C ILE A 126 2.86 2.07 15.24
N LEU A 127 3.83 1.29 15.72
CA LEU A 127 3.60 0.13 16.59
C LEU A 127 4.07 0.29 18.05
N LYS A 128 4.93 1.27 18.38
CA LYS A 128 5.44 1.44 19.77
C LYS A 128 4.66 2.50 20.56
N PRO A 129 4.16 2.15 21.74
CA PRO A 129 3.77 3.14 22.73
C PRO A 129 4.96 3.49 23.63
N THR A 130 5.06 4.79 23.99
CA THR A 130 5.75 5.37 25.16
C THR A 130 7.22 5.74 25.01
N GLU A 131 7.47 6.98 25.43
CA GLU A 131 8.70 7.76 25.30
C GLU A 131 9.94 7.23 26.06
N GLU A 132 9.82 6.22 26.91
CA GLU A 132 10.93 5.72 27.72
C GLU A 132 11.83 4.68 27.05
N SER A 133 11.35 4.01 26.00
CA SER A 133 12.13 2.96 25.30
C SER A 133 13.01 3.45 24.15
N ILE A 134 12.86 4.72 23.73
CA ILE A 134 13.59 5.26 22.57
C ILE A 134 15.09 5.48 22.89
N LEU A 135 15.43 5.61 24.16
CA LEU A 135 16.81 5.88 24.57
C LEU A 135 17.65 4.62 24.81
N ASP A 136 17.04 3.49 25.14
CA ASP A 136 17.78 2.28 25.52
C ASP A 136 18.02 1.28 24.37
N GLU A 137 17.07 1.12 23.46
CA GLU A 137 17.16 0.08 22.42
C GLU A 137 17.90 0.53 21.14
N SER A 138 17.93 1.83 20.83
CA SER A 138 18.73 2.35 19.72
C SER A 138 20.22 2.36 19.97
N LEU A 139 20.64 2.11 21.20
CA LEU A 139 22.04 2.05 21.61
C LEU A 139 22.53 0.61 21.82
N LEU A 140 21.60 -0.33 22.03
CA LEU A 140 21.93 -1.75 22.20
C LEU A 140 22.07 -2.49 20.86
N ASP A 141 21.51 -1.96 19.78
CA ASP A 141 21.56 -2.56 18.43
C ASP A 141 22.65 -1.96 17.50
N LEU A 142 23.53 -1.13 18.01
CA LEU A 142 24.80 -0.86 17.35
C LEU A 142 25.74 -1.99 17.76
N PRO A 143 26.10 -2.92 16.85
CA PRO A 143 27.12 -3.91 17.16
C PRO A 143 28.36 -3.17 17.60
N THR A 144 28.88 -3.53 18.76
CA THR A 144 30.15 -3.01 19.28
C THR A 144 31.21 -3.27 18.24
N GLU A 145 32.16 -2.36 18.02
CA GLU A 145 33.26 -2.55 17.02
C GLU A 145 33.90 -3.92 17.10
N LYS A 146 33.93 -4.53 18.29
CA LYS A 146 34.44 -5.92 18.50
C LYS A 146 33.54 -7.01 17.91
N GLU A 147 32.20 -6.86 17.97
CA GLU A 147 31.28 -7.84 17.35
C GLU A 147 31.29 -7.75 15.84
N LEU A 148 31.52 -6.56 15.27
CA LEU A 148 31.71 -6.38 13.82
C LEU A 148 33.03 -7.01 13.30
N GLU A 149 34.09 -7.00 14.10
CA GLU A 149 35.35 -7.61 13.73
C GLU A 149 35.36 -9.15 13.85
N GLU A 150 34.66 -9.72 14.86
CA GLU A 150 34.57 -11.17 15.04
C GLU A 150 33.53 -11.83 14.11
N GLU A 151 32.39 -11.23 13.82
CA GLU A 151 31.40 -11.77 12.88
C GLU A 151 31.86 -11.68 11.43
N ASP A 152 32.59 -10.65 11.04
CA ASP A 152 33.13 -10.52 9.67
C ASP A 152 34.29 -11.48 9.40
N LEU A 153 35.01 -11.97 10.43
CA LEU A 153 36.09 -12.93 10.30
C LEU A 153 35.62 -14.39 10.23
N LEU A 154 34.41 -14.70 10.75
CA LEU A 154 33.90 -16.07 10.89
C LEU A 154 32.82 -16.45 9.87
N THR A 155 32.19 -15.49 9.23
CA THR A 155 31.20 -15.80 8.17
C THR A 155 31.92 -15.84 6.82
N PRO A 156 32.00 -16.99 6.15
CA PRO A 156 32.44 -17.03 4.76
C PRO A 156 31.49 -16.12 3.97
N VAL A 157 32.04 -15.17 3.21
CA VAL A 157 31.28 -14.34 2.27
C VAL A 157 30.58 -15.27 1.30
N VAL A 158 29.37 -15.73 1.69
CA VAL A 158 28.54 -16.50 0.80
C VAL A 158 28.12 -15.53 -0.29
N THR A 159 28.87 -15.53 -1.37
CA THR A 159 28.45 -14.88 -2.62
C THR A 159 27.12 -15.53 -3.01
N ARG A 160 26.04 -14.90 -2.58
CA ARG A 160 24.68 -15.38 -2.87
C ARG A 160 24.52 -15.35 -4.37
N LYS A 161 24.72 -16.50 -5.03
CA LYS A 161 24.63 -16.64 -6.47
C LYS A 161 23.28 -16.09 -6.90
N TRP A 162 23.24 -15.22 -7.89
CA TRP A 162 22.00 -14.67 -8.47
C TRP A 162 20.99 -15.79 -8.79
N SER A 163 21.47 -16.97 -9.16
CA SER A 163 20.66 -18.16 -9.37
C SER A 163 19.83 -18.59 -8.16
N SER A 164 20.28 -18.35 -6.92
CA SER A 164 19.52 -18.72 -5.71
C SER A 164 18.38 -17.70 -5.41
N ILE A 165 18.52 -16.47 -5.87
CA ILE A 165 17.48 -15.44 -5.76
C ILE A 165 16.38 -15.68 -6.80
N LEU A 166 16.77 -15.98 -8.04
CA LEU A 166 15.85 -16.26 -9.14
C LEU A 166 15.03 -17.55 -8.93
N ARG A 167 15.50 -18.48 -8.10
CA ARG A 167 14.77 -19.71 -7.76
C ARG A 167 13.69 -19.53 -6.68
N LYS A 168 13.57 -18.34 -6.07
CA LYS A 168 12.52 -18.10 -5.09
C LYS A 168 11.16 -17.96 -5.78
N PRO A 169 10.11 -18.70 -5.34
CA PRO A 169 8.80 -18.67 -5.98
C PRO A 169 8.22 -17.26 -6.06
N PHE A 170 8.41 -16.44 -5.02
CA PHE A 170 8.05 -15.03 -5.04
C PHE A 170 8.66 -14.25 -6.21
N VAL A 171 9.97 -14.42 -6.46
CA VAL A 171 10.68 -13.70 -7.54
C VAL A 171 10.24 -14.19 -8.90
N ILE A 172 10.03 -15.50 -9.04
CA ILE A 172 9.53 -16.10 -10.29
C ILE A 172 8.16 -15.50 -10.65
N VAL A 173 7.25 -15.44 -9.69
CA VAL A 173 5.91 -14.88 -9.91
C VAL A 173 5.98 -13.37 -10.22
N CYS A 174 6.83 -12.60 -9.52
CA CYS A 174 7.03 -11.18 -9.84
C CYS A 174 7.51 -11.00 -11.29
N ILE A 175 8.51 -11.76 -11.72
CA ILE A 175 9.03 -11.69 -13.09
C ILE A 175 7.93 -12.10 -14.10
N PHE A 176 7.21 -13.17 -13.82
CA PHE A 176 6.10 -13.63 -14.66
C PHE A 176 5.03 -12.55 -14.82
N LEU A 177 4.58 -11.93 -13.70
CA LEU A 177 3.58 -10.87 -13.75
C LEU A 177 4.09 -9.62 -14.46
N ILE A 178 5.35 -9.23 -14.27
CA ILE A 178 5.95 -8.09 -14.98
C ILE A 178 5.97 -8.36 -16.48
N LEU A 179 6.41 -9.54 -16.92
CA LEU A 179 6.44 -9.90 -18.34
C LEU A 179 5.02 -9.95 -18.93
N LEU A 180 4.09 -10.58 -18.21
CA LEU A 180 2.69 -10.65 -18.62
C LEU A 180 2.07 -9.26 -18.80
N THR A 181 2.29 -8.36 -17.82
CA THR A 181 1.75 -7.00 -17.86
C THR A 181 2.40 -6.15 -18.94
N LEU A 182 3.70 -6.30 -19.20
CA LEU A 182 4.39 -5.60 -20.29
C LEU A 182 3.87 -6.03 -21.67
N ILE A 183 3.65 -7.34 -21.87
CA ILE A 183 3.08 -7.86 -23.13
C ILE A 183 1.64 -7.35 -23.32
N TRP A 184 0.83 -7.41 -22.26
CA TRP A 184 -0.57 -6.99 -22.29
C TRP A 184 -0.72 -5.48 -22.47
N SER A 185 0.18 -4.68 -21.87
CA SER A 185 0.11 -3.22 -21.86
C SER A 185 0.79 -2.54 -23.07
N ARG A 186 1.42 -3.29 -23.96
CA ARG A 186 2.21 -2.73 -25.08
C ARG A 186 1.53 -1.62 -25.89
N ASN A 187 0.19 -1.65 -26.00
CA ASN A 187 -0.62 -0.68 -26.74
C ASN A 187 -1.51 0.18 -25.79
N ARG A 188 -1.22 0.20 -24.47
CA ARG A 188 -2.06 0.83 -23.45
C ARG A 188 -1.30 1.87 -22.62
N ILE A 189 -0.15 2.35 -23.11
CA ILE A 189 0.63 3.41 -22.47
C ILE A 189 0.13 4.75 -23.03
N GLY A 190 -0.21 5.67 -22.12
CA GLY A 190 -0.71 7.00 -22.47
C GLY A 190 -2.07 7.30 -21.84
N ALA A 191 -2.89 8.09 -22.50
CA ALA A 191 -4.23 8.39 -22.02
C ALA A 191 -5.15 7.17 -22.19
N VAL A 192 -5.57 6.59 -21.05
CA VAL A 192 -6.46 5.44 -21.00
C VAL A 192 -7.85 5.88 -20.59
N SER A 193 -8.87 5.49 -21.35
CA SER A 193 -10.28 5.70 -21.01
C SER A 193 -11.12 4.55 -21.56
N GLY A 194 -12.31 4.40 -21.06
CA GLY A 194 -13.27 3.38 -21.51
C GLY A 194 -13.75 2.47 -20.39
N GLY A 195 -14.81 1.71 -20.65
CA GLY A 195 -15.51 0.99 -19.60
C GLY A 195 -16.11 1.95 -18.57
N THR A 196 -15.70 1.81 -17.31
CA THR A 196 -16.10 2.75 -16.25
C THR A 196 -15.10 3.90 -16.04
N LEU A 197 -13.95 3.84 -16.69
CA LEU A 197 -12.91 4.86 -16.57
C LEU A 197 -13.24 6.05 -17.49
N ALA A 198 -13.66 7.15 -16.89
CA ALA A 198 -13.82 8.42 -17.62
C ALA A 198 -12.46 8.93 -18.12
N PRO A 199 -12.44 9.73 -19.21
CA PRO A 199 -11.24 10.44 -19.62
C PRO A 199 -10.66 11.23 -18.47
N SER A 200 -9.39 11.01 -18.16
CA SER A 200 -8.72 11.70 -17.06
C SER A 200 -8.20 13.07 -17.51
N PRO A 201 -8.22 14.09 -16.64
CA PRO A 201 -7.58 15.37 -16.94
C PRO A 201 -6.08 15.20 -17.11
N SER A 202 -5.47 16.12 -17.83
CA SER A 202 -4.04 16.10 -18.15
C SER A 202 -3.18 16.37 -16.91
N GLY A 203 -3.63 17.23 -16.01
CA GLY A 203 -2.87 17.73 -14.88
C GLY A 203 -3.50 17.51 -13.50
N ALA A 204 -2.66 17.37 -12.48
CA ALA A 204 -3.08 17.33 -11.08
C ALA A 204 -3.83 18.59 -10.65
N LYS A 205 -3.46 19.75 -11.24
CA LYS A 205 -4.12 21.02 -10.95
C LYS A 205 -5.61 20.98 -11.28
N ASP A 206 -5.99 20.39 -12.41
CA ASP A 206 -7.39 20.31 -12.85
C ASP A 206 -8.25 19.54 -11.84
N LEU A 207 -7.68 18.47 -11.20
CA LEU A 207 -8.37 17.72 -10.15
C LEU A 207 -8.51 18.52 -8.85
N TRP A 208 -7.50 19.32 -8.50
CA TRP A 208 -7.57 20.20 -7.35
C TRP A 208 -8.57 21.34 -7.57
N ASP A 209 -8.53 21.99 -8.72
CA ASP A 209 -9.45 23.07 -9.08
C ASP A 209 -10.90 22.53 -9.07
N PHE A 210 -11.14 21.36 -9.65
CA PHE A 210 -12.46 20.72 -9.60
C PHE A 210 -12.89 20.41 -8.16
N TYR A 211 -12.00 19.88 -7.31
CA TYR A 211 -12.35 19.54 -5.93
C TYR A 211 -12.71 20.74 -5.06
N PHE A 212 -12.03 21.88 -5.25
CA PHE A 212 -12.27 23.09 -4.47
C PHE A 212 -13.32 24.03 -5.07
N THR A 213 -13.69 23.85 -6.32
CA THR A 213 -14.73 24.68 -6.97
C THR A 213 -16.12 24.30 -6.43
N PRO A 214 -16.89 25.27 -5.90
CA PRO A 214 -18.21 25.01 -5.36
C PRO A 214 -19.30 24.78 -6.42
N TRP A 215 -18.99 25.08 -7.69
CA TRP A 215 -19.90 24.91 -8.82
C TRP A 215 -19.19 24.13 -9.93
N HIS A 216 -19.78 23.01 -10.31
CA HIS A 216 -19.26 22.15 -11.37
C HIS A 216 -20.05 22.32 -12.65
N GLU A 217 -19.39 22.65 -13.75
CA GLU A 217 -19.97 22.80 -15.08
C GLU A 217 -20.23 21.44 -15.75
N VAL A 218 -20.97 20.56 -15.06
CA VAL A 218 -21.33 19.23 -15.58
C VAL A 218 -22.81 19.23 -15.91
N GLY A 219 -23.17 19.04 -17.16
CA GLY A 219 -24.54 19.12 -17.65
C GLY A 219 -25.12 20.53 -17.50
N LEU A 220 -26.18 20.68 -16.71
CA LEU A 220 -26.81 22.00 -16.38
C LEU A 220 -26.13 22.71 -15.22
N GLY A 221 -24.99 22.19 -14.75
CA GLY A 221 -24.29 22.65 -13.56
C GLY A 221 -24.75 21.94 -12.28
N SER A 222 -23.83 21.79 -11.32
CA SER A 222 -24.06 21.10 -10.04
C SER A 222 -23.30 21.78 -8.91
N LYS A 223 -23.93 21.81 -7.71
CA LYS A 223 -23.28 22.18 -6.44
C LYS A 223 -22.89 20.96 -5.62
N SER A 224 -22.93 19.76 -6.19
CA SER A 224 -22.58 18.54 -5.47
C SER A 224 -21.12 18.53 -5.05
N ALA A 225 -20.84 18.05 -3.82
CA ALA A 225 -19.48 17.97 -3.31
C ALA A 225 -18.65 16.96 -4.14
N ALA A 226 -17.48 17.39 -4.55
CA ALA A 226 -16.56 16.52 -5.28
C ALA A 226 -16.03 15.37 -4.38
N PRO A 227 -15.88 14.17 -4.91
CA PRO A 227 -15.44 13.01 -4.13
C PRO A 227 -13.98 13.09 -3.71
N LEU A 228 -13.70 12.62 -2.49
CA LEU A 228 -12.37 12.67 -1.87
C LEU A 228 -11.28 11.88 -2.63
N TRP A 229 -11.65 10.92 -3.49
CA TRP A 229 -10.66 10.20 -4.30
C TRP A 229 -9.93 11.11 -5.31
N MET A 230 -10.52 12.24 -5.73
CA MET A 230 -9.91 13.16 -6.69
C MET A 230 -8.61 13.80 -6.17
N PRO A 231 -8.59 14.48 -5.00
CA PRO A 231 -7.34 15.01 -4.45
C PRO A 231 -6.32 13.91 -4.11
N ILE A 232 -6.77 12.69 -3.77
CA ILE A 232 -5.87 11.58 -3.51
C ILE A 232 -5.14 11.15 -4.80
N ILE A 233 -5.86 11.07 -5.93
CA ILE A 233 -5.24 10.79 -7.24
C ILE A 233 -4.33 11.95 -7.66
N ALA A 234 -4.73 13.20 -7.43
CA ALA A 234 -3.89 14.36 -7.71
C ALA A 234 -2.57 14.31 -6.94
N LEU A 235 -2.60 13.96 -5.65
CA LEU A 235 -1.39 13.75 -4.84
C LEU A 235 -0.56 12.56 -5.35
N ALA A 236 -1.19 11.44 -5.67
CA ALA A 236 -0.50 10.26 -6.17
C ALA A 236 0.17 10.51 -7.54
N SER A 237 -0.42 11.38 -8.37
CA SER A 237 0.15 11.75 -9.69
C SER A 237 1.45 12.56 -9.59
N ILE A 238 1.87 13.01 -8.40
CA ILE A 238 3.21 13.56 -8.16
C ILE A 238 4.29 12.56 -8.60
N LEU A 239 4.05 11.25 -8.47
CA LEU A 239 4.95 10.20 -8.96
C LEU A 239 5.19 10.26 -10.47
N THR A 240 4.28 10.87 -11.22
CA THR A 240 4.36 11.09 -12.67
C THR A 240 4.47 12.56 -13.02
N LEU A 241 5.09 13.37 -12.15
CA LEU A 241 5.29 14.81 -12.31
C LEU A 241 3.98 15.60 -12.53
N GLY A 242 2.90 15.15 -11.86
CA GLY A 242 1.58 15.77 -11.95
C GLY A 242 0.74 15.36 -13.16
N ASN A 243 1.22 14.46 -14.01
CA ASN A 243 0.44 13.91 -15.12
C ASN A 243 -0.50 12.82 -14.65
N VAL A 244 -1.78 13.15 -14.48
CA VAL A 244 -2.82 12.24 -13.98
C VAL A 244 -3.09 11.09 -14.94
N SER A 245 -3.14 11.37 -16.23
CA SER A 245 -3.41 10.38 -17.27
C SER A 245 -2.33 9.29 -17.30
N LEU A 246 -1.05 9.70 -17.22
CA LEU A 246 0.08 8.77 -17.15
C LEU A 246 0.06 7.98 -15.82
N PHE A 247 -0.29 8.63 -14.71
CA PHE A 247 -0.42 7.95 -13.40
C PHE A 247 -1.46 6.83 -13.46
N ILE A 248 -2.66 7.12 -13.98
CA ILE A 248 -3.74 6.15 -14.09
C ILE A 248 -3.33 4.99 -15.02
N SER A 249 -2.72 5.28 -16.16
CA SER A 249 -2.21 4.25 -17.08
C SER A 249 -1.20 3.32 -16.39
N LEU A 250 -0.20 3.89 -15.71
CA LEU A 250 0.81 3.11 -14.98
C LEU A 250 0.20 2.32 -13.81
N PHE A 251 -0.81 2.88 -13.13
CA PHE A 251 -1.52 2.18 -12.06
C PHE A 251 -2.21 0.91 -12.60
N PHE A 252 -2.94 0.99 -13.70
CA PHE A 252 -3.59 -0.18 -14.31
C PHE A 252 -2.59 -1.22 -14.81
N ILE A 253 -1.46 -0.79 -15.36
CA ILE A 253 -0.37 -1.67 -15.78
C ILE A 253 0.26 -2.37 -14.56
N ALA A 254 0.47 -1.63 -13.47
CA ALA A 254 1.08 -2.17 -12.25
C ALA A 254 0.08 -2.97 -11.38
N ALA A 255 -1.23 -2.83 -11.60
CA ALA A 255 -2.27 -3.40 -10.73
C ALA A 255 -2.08 -4.91 -10.45
N PRO A 256 -1.83 -5.80 -11.43
CA PRO A 256 -1.63 -7.23 -11.14
C PRO A 256 -0.45 -7.49 -10.20
N LEU A 257 0.64 -6.74 -10.37
CA LEU A 257 1.81 -6.84 -9.50
C LEU A 257 1.52 -6.29 -8.09
N LEU A 258 0.81 -5.15 -7.98
CA LEU A 258 0.42 -4.56 -6.69
C LEU A 258 -0.53 -5.49 -5.93
N LEU A 259 -1.47 -6.13 -6.60
CA LEU A 259 -2.37 -7.13 -6.02
C LEU A 259 -1.61 -8.34 -5.50
N PHE A 260 -0.65 -8.84 -6.28
CA PHE A 260 0.21 -9.94 -5.85
C PHE A 260 1.03 -9.55 -4.61
N LEU A 261 1.65 -8.37 -4.61
CA LEU A 261 2.48 -7.91 -3.49
C LEU A 261 1.66 -7.73 -2.20
N SER A 262 0.48 -7.13 -2.29
CA SER A 262 -0.42 -6.93 -1.14
C SER A 262 -0.95 -8.25 -0.61
N GLY A 263 -1.43 -9.14 -1.48
CA GLY A 263 -1.88 -10.49 -1.12
C GLY A 263 -0.75 -11.31 -0.49
N HIS A 264 0.45 -11.31 -1.09
CA HIS A 264 1.61 -12.03 -0.55
C HIS A 264 2.06 -11.49 0.83
N HIS A 265 2.02 -10.15 1.02
CA HIS A 265 2.30 -9.55 2.33
C HIS A 265 1.38 -10.10 3.43
N PHE A 266 0.10 -10.21 3.14
CA PHE A 266 -0.90 -10.74 4.05
C PHE A 266 -0.71 -12.23 4.33
N VAL A 267 -0.61 -13.05 3.28
CA VAL A 267 -0.54 -14.52 3.38
C VAL A 267 0.74 -14.99 4.07
N LYS A 268 1.86 -14.27 3.87
CA LYS A 268 3.14 -14.55 4.54
C LYS A 268 3.04 -14.51 6.07
N LYS A 269 2.05 -13.81 6.64
CA LYS A 269 1.81 -13.75 8.09
C LYS A 269 0.98 -14.94 8.60
N VAL A 270 0.31 -15.64 7.70
CA VAL A 270 -0.54 -16.80 8.01
C VAL A 270 0.21 -18.11 7.83
N SER A 271 1.07 -18.21 6.80
CA SER A 271 1.84 -19.44 6.50
C SER A 271 3.30 -19.14 6.18
N GLU A 272 4.17 -20.06 6.61
CA GLU A 272 5.61 -20.00 6.34
C GLU A 272 6.00 -20.67 5.01
N ASN A 273 5.11 -21.46 4.40
CA ASN A 273 5.40 -22.18 3.17
C ASN A 273 5.43 -21.20 1.98
N ARG A 274 6.64 -21.02 1.41
CA ARG A 274 6.91 -20.04 0.36
C ARG A 274 6.19 -20.33 -0.97
N PHE A 275 5.94 -21.59 -1.28
CA PHE A 275 5.23 -21.97 -2.50
C PHE A 275 3.74 -21.71 -2.37
N ILE A 276 3.13 -22.13 -1.26
CA ILE A 276 1.71 -21.91 -0.98
C ILE A 276 1.42 -20.41 -0.92
N THR A 277 2.24 -19.61 -0.23
CA THR A 277 2.07 -18.17 -0.14
C THR A 277 2.17 -17.46 -1.49
N ALA A 278 3.13 -17.86 -2.33
CA ALA A 278 3.28 -17.28 -3.66
C ALA A 278 2.13 -17.69 -4.60
N SER A 279 1.70 -18.96 -4.56
CA SER A 279 0.60 -19.46 -5.39
C SER A 279 -0.74 -18.84 -4.99
N ALA A 280 -1.04 -18.76 -3.70
CA ALA A 280 -2.26 -18.13 -3.20
C ALA A 280 -2.33 -16.64 -3.57
N ALA A 281 -1.23 -15.90 -3.40
CA ALA A 281 -1.15 -14.51 -3.79
C ALA A 281 -1.29 -14.32 -5.31
N LEU A 282 -0.75 -15.25 -6.13
CA LEU A 282 -0.93 -15.23 -7.57
C LEU A 282 -2.40 -15.42 -7.95
N LEU A 283 -3.08 -16.42 -7.35
CA LEU A 283 -4.51 -16.64 -7.57
C LEU A 283 -5.36 -15.41 -7.20
N TYR A 284 -4.99 -14.71 -6.14
CA TYR A 284 -5.61 -13.44 -5.78
C TYR A 284 -5.42 -12.37 -6.85
N ALA A 285 -4.18 -12.21 -7.34
CA ALA A 285 -3.84 -11.21 -8.35
C ALA A 285 -4.50 -11.44 -9.71
N ILE A 286 -4.72 -12.71 -10.11
CA ILE A 286 -5.36 -13.10 -11.37
C ILE A 286 -6.81 -13.57 -11.17
N SER A 287 -7.44 -13.22 -10.05
CA SER A 287 -8.84 -13.58 -9.79
C SER A 287 -9.79 -12.97 -10.84
N PRO A 288 -10.98 -13.56 -11.08
CA PRO A 288 -11.95 -13.02 -12.04
C PRO A 288 -12.30 -11.55 -11.80
N VAL A 289 -12.39 -11.15 -10.51
CA VAL A 289 -12.70 -9.78 -10.15
C VAL A 289 -11.56 -8.82 -10.48
N SER A 290 -10.30 -9.22 -10.33
CA SER A 290 -9.15 -8.38 -10.69
C SER A 290 -9.02 -8.22 -12.21
N ILE A 291 -9.20 -9.30 -12.97
CA ILE A 291 -9.16 -9.27 -14.45
C ILE A 291 -10.29 -8.40 -14.98
N SER A 292 -11.52 -8.58 -14.47
CA SER A 292 -12.66 -7.74 -14.86
C SER A 292 -12.41 -6.27 -14.51
N ALA A 293 -11.88 -5.98 -13.32
CA ALA A 293 -11.62 -4.59 -12.88
C ALA A 293 -10.57 -3.90 -13.74
N VAL A 294 -9.49 -4.61 -14.12
CA VAL A 294 -8.45 -4.07 -15.02
C VAL A 294 -9.01 -3.81 -16.42
N ASN A 295 -9.77 -4.78 -16.98
CA ASN A 295 -10.29 -4.66 -18.33
C ASN A 295 -11.45 -3.66 -18.46
N SER A 296 -12.25 -3.51 -17.40
CA SER A 296 -13.38 -2.56 -17.38
C SER A 296 -13.00 -1.16 -16.88
N GLY A 297 -11.74 -0.91 -16.51
CA GLY A 297 -11.31 0.39 -15.99
C GLY A 297 -11.83 0.72 -14.59
N ARG A 298 -12.11 -0.28 -13.72
CA ARG A 298 -12.68 -0.09 -12.38
C ARG A 298 -11.61 0.21 -11.35
N PHE A 299 -11.22 1.46 -11.29
CA PHE A 299 -10.16 1.95 -10.40
C PHE A 299 -10.47 1.65 -8.92
N GLY A 300 -11.72 1.92 -8.47
CA GLY A 300 -12.14 1.73 -7.08
C GLY A 300 -11.99 0.29 -6.61
N ILE A 301 -12.38 -0.69 -7.44
CA ILE A 301 -12.27 -2.11 -7.11
C ILE A 301 -10.81 -2.54 -6.95
N LEU A 302 -9.93 -2.07 -7.84
CA LEU A 302 -8.50 -2.36 -7.73
C LEU A 302 -7.91 -1.78 -6.44
N MET A 303 -8.32 -0.55 -6.06
CA MET A 303 -7.90 0.05 -4.79
C MET A 303 -8.40 -0.77 -3.59
N ILE A 304 -9.68 -1.22 -3.61
CA ILE A 304 -10.19 -2.12 -2.56
C ILE A 304 -9.34 -3.39 -2.47
N MET A 305 -9.08 -4.05 -3.58
CA MET A 305 -8.30 -5.29 -3.59
C MET A 305 -6.85 -5.08 -3.12
N ILE A 306 -6.23 -3.94 -3.43
CA ILE A 306 -4.88 -3.63 -2.95
C ILE A 306 -4.87 -3.34 -1.44
N LEU A 307 -5.88 -2.61 -0.94
CA LEU A 307 -5.93 -2.15 0.45
C LEU A 307 -6.52 -3.18 1.42
N ALA A 308 -7.44 -4.05 0.96
CA ALA A 308 -8.13 -5.02 1.80
C ALA A 308 -7.20 -6.02 2.51
N PRO A 309 -6.08 -6.52 1.95
CA PRO A 309 -5.11 -7.34 2.68
C PRO A 309 -4.47 -6.60 3.87
N PHE A 310 -4.19 -5.31 3.75
CA PHE A 310 -3.67 -4.49 4.84
C PHE A 310 -4.74 -4.25 5.92
N LEU A 311 -6.00 -4.04 5.51
CA LEU A 311 -7.13 -3.94 6.43
C LEU A 311 -7.29 -5.24 7.24
N ALA A 312 -7.24 -6.40 6.58
CA ALA A 312 -7.35 -7.71 7.23
C ALA A 312 -6.19 -7.95 8.20
N ASP A 313 -4.97 -7.54 7.84
CA ASP A 313 -3.81 -7.62 8.73
C ASP A 313 -3.99 -6.78 10.00
N LEU A 314 -4.40 -5.51 9.87
CA LEU A 314 -4.70 -4.64 11.01
C LEU A 314 -5.83 -5.19 11.87
N ALA A 315 -6.89 -5.73 11.25
CA ALA A 315 -8.01 -6.34 11.96
C ALA A 315 -7.61 -7.61 12.73
N MET A 316 -6.68 -8.41 12.19
CA MET A 316 -6.16 -9.59 12.90
C MET A 316 -5.27 -9.20 14.09
N GLN A 317 -4.48 -8.15 13.96
CA GLN A 317 -3.64 -7.65 15.06
C GLN A 317 -4.49 -7.11 16.20
N TRP A 318 -5.62 -6.50 15.90
CA TRP A 318 -6.53 -5.96 16.90
C TRP A 318 -7.07 -7.01 17.88
N ARG A 319 -7.36 -8.22 17.42
CA ARG A 319 -7.86 -9.31 18.29
C ARG A 319 -6.85 -9.78 19.34
N LYS A 320 -5.57 -9.44 19.18
CA LYS A 320 -4.47 -9.91 20.04
C LYS A 320 -4.06 -8.91 21.13
N VAL A 321 -4.55 -7.67 21.10
CA VAL A 321 -4.05 -6.60 21.97
C VAL A 321 -5.20 -5.98 22.74
N ASP A 322 -5.18 -6.16 24.07
CA ASP A 322 -6.09 -5.50 25.01
C ASP A 322 -5.82 -3.98 25.09
N GLU A 323 -4.64 -3.52 24.71
CA GLU A 323 -4.27 -2.11 24.67
C GLU A 323 -4.54 -1.50 23.29
N PHE A 324 -5.52 -0.61 23.26
CA PHE A 324 -5.95 0.07 22.07
C PHE A 324 -5.13 1.36 21.85
N SER A 325 -4.07 1.27 21.06
CA SER A 325 -3.30 2.44 20.68
C SER A 325 -4.09 3.37 19.76
N ILE A 326 -4.19 4.67 20.11
CA ILE A 326 -4.83 5.72 19.29
C ILE A 326 -4.26 5.72 17.87
N ARG A 327 -2.97 5.44 17.70
CA ARG A 327 -2.30 5.35 16.39
C ARG A 327 -2.91 4.25 15.51
N LYS A 328 -3.20 3.08 16.07
CA LYS A 328 -3.82 1.97 15.32
C LYS A 328 -5.27 2.28 14.97
N MET A 329 -5.99 2.97 15.87
CA MET A 329 -7.34 3.46 15.58
C MET A 329 -7.35 4.42 14.41
N SER A 330 -6.51 5.44 14.45
CA SER A 330 -6.44 6.44 13.39
C SER A 330 -6.02 5.82 12.04
N ALA A 331 -5.02 4.93 12.05
CA ALA A 331 -4.59 4.23 10.84
C ALA A 331 -5.72 3.38 10.24
N LEU A 332 -6.46 2.64 11.08
CA LEU A 332 -7.60 1.85 10.64
C LEU A 332 -8.74 2.73 10.11
N SER A 333 -9.08 3.82 10.81
CA SER A 333 -10.11 4.77 10.38
C SER A 333 -9.77 5.43 9.05
N LEU A 334 -8.50 5.85 8.86
CA LEU A 334 -8.02 6.41 7.61
C LEU A 334 -8.08 5.41 6.46
N LEU A 335 -7.70 4.15 6.72
CA LEU A 335 -7.76 3.09 5.71
C LEU A 335 -9.21 2.79 5.30
N LEU A 336 -10.14 2.74 6.27
CA LEU A 336 -11.57 2.56 6.00
C LEU A 336 -12.15 3.74 5.21
N ALA A 337 -11.78 4.98 5.56
CA ALA A 337 -12.18 6.18 4.84
C ALA A 337 -11.64 6.20 3.41
N LEU A 338 -10.39 5.78 3.21
CA LEU A 338 -9.77 5.66 1.90
C LEU A 338 -10.51 4.63 1.04
N MET A 339 -10.82 3.46 1.59
CA MET A 339 -11.56 2.42 0.87
C MET A 339 -12.99 2.88 0.52
N PHE A 340 -13.66 3.58 1.42
CA PHE A 340 -14.97 4.16 1.17
C PHE A 340 -14.91 5.25 0.08
N ALA A 341 -13.92 6.12 0.11
CA ALA A 341 -13.75 7.17 -0.90
C ALA A 341 -13.56 6.61 -2.31
N PHE A 342 -12.88 5.47 -2.45
CA PHE A 342 -12.68 4.83 -3.75
C PHE A 342 -13.80 3.88 -4.17
N ALA A 343 -14.56 3.34 -3.22
CA ALA A 343 -15.67 2.43 -3.52
C ALA A 343 -16.78 2.55 -2.47
N PRO A 344 -17.78 3.40 -2.68
CA PRO A 344 -18.90 3.56 -1.75
C PRO A 344 -19.62 2.25 -1.35
N PRO A 345 -19.77 1.23 -2.23
CA PRO A 345 -20.35 -0.05 -1.83
C PRO A 345 -19.59 -0.78 -0.70
N PHE A 346 -18.32 -0.43 -0.46
CA PHE A 346 -17.55 -0.93 0.66
C PHE A 346 -18.21 -0.61 2.02
N PHE A 347 -18.90 0.52 2.14
CA PHE A 347 -19.59 0.89 3.36
C PHE A 347 -20.70 -0.11 3.74
N ILE A 348 -21.41 -0.67 2.77
CA ILE A 348 -22.42 -1.70 3.00
C ILE A 348 -21.78 -2.95 3.57
N ALA A 349 -20.63 -3.39 3.02
CA ALA A 349 -19.87 -4.50 3.56
C ALA A 349 -19.41 -4.24 5.00
N LEU A 350 -18.91 -3.04 5.28
CA LEU A 350 -18.49 -2.61 6.61
C LEU A 350 -19.67 -2.59 7.60
N LEU A 351 -20.85 -2.11 7.16
CA LEU A 351 -22.07 -2.10 7.96
C LEU A 351 -22.49 -3.51 8.34
N VAL A 352 -22.56 -4.43 7.37
CA VAL A 352 -22.93 -5.84 7.61
C VAL A 352 -21.94 -6.52 8.57
N LEU A 353 -20.62 -6.32 8.36
CA LEU A 353 -19.61 -6.87 9.26
C LEU A 353 -19.69 -6.28 10.67
N SER A 354 -19.92 -4.97 10.78
CA SER A 354 -20.03 -4.30 12.08
C SER A 354 -21.26 -4.80 12.85
N LEU A 355 -22.42 -4.91 12.17
CA LEU A 355 -23.64 -5.46 12.78
C LEU A 355 -23.46 -6.91 13.21
N ALA A 356 -22.86 -7.75 12.36
CA ALA A 356 -22.57 -9.14 12.71
C ALA A 356 -21.65 -9.25 13.92
N ALA A 357 -20.62 -8.39 13.97
CA ALA A 357 -19.68 -8.36 15.07
C ALA A 357 -20.31 -7.83 16.38
N ILE A 358 -21.17 -6.81 16.32
CA ILE A 358 -21.93 -6.30 17.48
C ILE A 358 -22.88 -7.41 17.99
N THR A 359 -23.58 -8.08 17.09
CA THR A 359 -24.48 -9.19 17.45
C THR A 359 -23.70 -10.31 18.16
N TYR A 360 -22.53 -10.69 17.64
CA TYR A 360 -21.67 -11.67 18.28
C TYR A 360 -21.24 -11.23 19.67
N ASP A 361 -20.78 -9.98 19.84
CA ASP A 361 -20.36 -9.43 21.13
C ASP A 361 -21.52 -9.41 22.15
N VAL A 362 -22.75 -9.09 21.71
CA VAL A 362 -23.94 -9.10 22.57
C VAL A 362 -24.31 -10.52 22.99
N ILE A 363 -24.21 -11.51 22.09
CA ILE A 363 -24.49 -12.91 22.41
C ILE A 363 -23.45 -13.44 23.42
N GLU A 364 -22.18 -13.11 23.20
CA GLU A 364 -21.10 -13.53 24.09
C GLU A 364 -21.22 -12.87 25.47
N TRP A 365 -21.59 -11.59 25.51
CA TRP A 365 -21.87 -10.86 26.75
C TRP A 365 -23.00 -11.49 27.59
N ARG A 366 -24.07 -11.94 26.96
CA ARG A 366 -25.15 -12.65 27.66
C ARG A 366 -24.66 -13.92 28.39
N ARG A 367 -23.55 -14.49 27.91
CA ARG A 367 -22.93 -15.68 28.56
C ARG A 367 -22.01 -15.32 29.72
N VAL A 368 -21.33 -14.18 29.65
CA VAL A 368 -20.25 -13.78 30.59
C VAL A 368 -20.67 -12.65 31.54
N ALA A 369 -21.74 -11.89 31.22
CA ALA A 369 -22.31 -10.78 32.02
C ALA A 369 -21.35 -9.63 32.35
N ASP A 370 -20.33 -9.35 31.53
CA ASP A 370 -19.36 -8.27 31.71
C ASP A 370 -19.83 -7.00 30.97
N GLN A 371 -20.66 -6.17 31.64
CA GLN A 371 -21.28 -4.97 31.06
C GLN A 371 -20.28 -3.87 30.62
N PRO A 372 -19.28 -3.47 31.42
CA PRO A 372 -18.37 -2.40 31.02
C PRO A 372 -17.59 -2.72 29.75
N ARG A 373 -17.23 -3.97 29.57
CA ARG A 373 -16.52 -4.46 28.38
C ARG A 373 -17.39 -4.42 27.13
N LEU A 374 -18.67 -4.76 27.24
CA LEU A 374 -19.61 -4.69 26.11
C LEU A 374 -19.73 -3.27 25.57
N TYR A 375 -20.00 -2.29 26.43
CA TYR A 375 -20.15 -0.89 26.01
C TYR A 375 -18.91 -0.36 25.27
N SER A 376 -17.72 -0.70 25.76
CA SER A 376 -16.47 -0.28 25.10
C SER A 376 -16.28 -0.94 23.73
N LEU A 377 -16.65 -2.20 23.59
CA LEU A 377 -16.57 -2.91 22.30
C LEU A 377 -17.56 -2.37 21.28
N VAL A 378 -18.82 -2.18 21.68
CA VAL A 378 -19.87 -1.62 20.81
C VAL A 378 -19.50 -0.20 20.40
N ALA A 379 -19.08 0.66 21.33
CA ALA A 379 -18.64 2.01 21.02
C ALA A 379 -17.48 2.04 20.00
N ARG A 380 -16.49 1.18 20.15
CA ARG A 380 -15.39 1.07 19.19
C ARG A 380 -15.86 0.66 17.80
N ARG A 381 -16.77 -0.32 17.69
CA ARG A 381 -17.31 -0.74 16.39
C ARG A 381 -18.11 0.36 15.72
N LEU A 382 -18.91 1.11 16.50
CA LEU A 382 -19.63 2.27 15.99
C LEU A 382 -18.69 3.38 15.54
N CYS A 383 -17.60 3.65 16.28
CA CYS A 383 -16.58 4.59 15.84
C CYS A 383 -15.97 4.20 14.49
N PHE A 384 -15.65 2.92 14.26
CA PHE A 384 -15.11 2.48 12.97
C PHE A 384 -16.15 2.49 11.85
N LEU A 385 -17.40 2.23 12.16
CA LEU A 385 -18.48 2.34 11.18
C LEU A 385 -18.73 3.81 10.75
N LEU A 386 -18.66 4.74 11.70
CA LEU A 386 -18.90 6.15 11.44
C LEU A 386 -17.68 6.91 10.92
N ALA A 387 -16.47 6.42 11.21
CA ALA A 387 -15.23 7.08 10.81
C ALA A 387 -15.11 7.35 9.30
N PRO A 388 -15.43 6.42 8.38
CA PRO A 388 -15.41 6.70 6.94
C PRO A 388 -16.34 7.87 6.56
N LEU A 389 -17.53 7.91 7.11
CA LEU A 389 -18.51 8.98 6.83
C LEU A 389 -18.02 10.33 7.37
N ALA A 390 -17.50 10.35 8.60
CA ALA A 390 -17.01 11.58 9.23
C ALA A 390 -15.79 12.15 8.53
N LEU A 391 -14.83 11.29 8.13
CA LEU A 391 -13.60 11.72 7.49
C LEU A 391 -13.75 12.15 6.03
N THR A 392 -14.89 11.82 5.40
CA THR A 392 -15.17 12.17 3.99
C THR A 392 -16.20 13.28 3.83
N ILE A 393 -16.56 13.99 4.89
CA ILE A 393 -17.42 15.19 4.83
C ILE A 393 -16.71 16.27 3.98
N PRO A 394 -17.44 17.02 3.10
CA PRO A 394 -18.90 17.06 2.93
C PRO A 394 -19.47 16.01 1.95
N TRP A 395 -18.64 15.31 1.18
CA TRP A 395 -19.08 14.37 0.15
C TRP A 395 -19.94 13.22 0.70
N SER A 396 -19.63 12.69 1.89
CA SER A 396 -20.42 11.62 2.52
C SER A 396 -21.85 12.02 2.84
N LEU A 397 -22.11 13.29 3.16
CA LEU A 397 -23.46 13.79 3.40
C LEU A 397 -24.33 13.69 2.15
N GLU A 398 -23.75 13.91 0.99
CA GLU A 398 -24.44 13.77 -0.28
C GLU A 398 -24.76 12.31 -0.62
N ILE A 399 -23.88 11.37 -0.25
CA ILE A 399 -24.16 9.94 -0.38
C ILE A 399 -25.28 9.52 0.57
N ILE A 400 -25.29 10.03 1.80
CA ILE A 400 -26.34 9.75 2.78
C ILE A 400 -27.70 10.29 2.31
N SER A 401 -27.73 11.46 1.67
CA SER A 401 -28.97 12.04 1.13
C SER A 401 -29.52 11.28 -0.08
N SER A 402 -28.68 10.49 -0.75
CA SER A 402 -29.04 9.67 -1.92
C SER A 402 -28.51 8.23 -1.73
N PRO A 403 -29.22 7.38 -0.94
CA PRO A 403 -28.71 6.06 -0.53
C PRO A 403 -28.37 5.11 -1.69
N GLU A 404 -28.94 5.31 -2.87
CA GLU A 404 -28.61 4.61 -4.10
C GLU A 404 -27.12 4.73 -4.48
N LYS A 405 -26.48 5.86 -4.12
CA LYS A 405 -25.06 6.11 -4.37
C LYS A 405 -24.14 5.15 -3.60
N PHE A 406 -24.60 4.56 -2.48
CA PHE A 406 -23.84 3.51 -1.79
C PHE A 406 -23.69 2.21 -2.60
N LEU A 407 -24.53 2.02 -3.61
CA LEU A 407 -24.48 0.83 -4.47
C LEU A 407 -23.70 1.08 -5.78
N ILE A 408 -23.33 2.32 -6.06
CA ILE A 408 -22.70 2.72 -7.31
C ILE A 408 -21.19 2.85 -7.08
N ASP A 409 -20.41 2.20 -7.95
CA ASP A 409 -18.95 2.34 -7.99
C ASP A 409 -18.54 3.70 -8.57
N ILE A 410 -17.33 4.15 -8.27
CA ILE A 410 -16.79 5.38 -8.87
C ILE A 410 -16.55 5.19 -10.37
N GLY A 411 -16.80 6.25 -11.14
CA GLY A 411 -16.62 6.27 -12.58
C GLY A 411 -17.93 6.27 -13.35
N LEU A 412 -17.87 5.90 -14.62
CA LEU A 412 -19.05 5.82 -15.49
C LEU A 412 -19.87 4.56 -15.17
N LEU A 413 -21.20 4.69 -15.25
CA LEU A 413 -22.08 3.55 -15.09
C LEU A 413 -21.81 2.49 -16.17
N SER A 414 -21.56 1.27 -15.73
CA SER A 414 -21.37 0.11 -16.59
C SER A 414 -22.12 -1.07 -15.97
N SER A 415 -22.83 -1.80 -16.81
CA SER A 415 -23.60 -2.95 -16.37
C SER A 415 -22.75 -4.01 -15.67
N GLY A 416 -23.25 -4.51 -14.55
CA GLY A 416 -22.77 -5.74 -13.92
C GLY A 416 -23.26 -6.99 -14.65
N GLY A 417 -22.84 -8.15 -14.16
CA GLY A 417 -23.17 -9.45 -14.76
C GLY A 417 -24.50 -10.05 -14.32
N GLY A 418 -25.24 -9.39 -13.42
CA GLY A 418 -26.45 -9.94 -12.80
C GLY A 418 -26.15 -11.03 -11.75
N ALA A 419 -27.22 -11.47 -11.05
CA ALA A 419 -27.10 -12.34 -9.88
C ALA A 419 -26.48 -13.71 -10.16
N HIS A 420 -26.72 -14.29 -11.33
CA HIS A 420 -26.17 -15.61 -11.70
C HIS A 420 -24.64 -15.59 -11.82
N LEU A 421 -24.04 -14.52 -12.31
CA LEU A 421 -22.59 -14.35 -12.36
C LEU A 421 -22.02 -14.02 -10.98
N ALA A 422 -22.68 -13.15 -10.21
CA ALA A 422 -22.25 -12.80 -8.87
C ALA A 422 -22.17 -14.03 -7.95
N PHE A 423 -23.12 -14.94 -8.05
CA PHE A 423 -23.11 -16.21 -7.31
C PHE A 423 -21.89 -17.09 -7.61
N THR A 424 -21.37 -17.05 -8.85
CA THR A 424 -20.13 -17.75 -9.22
C THR A 424 -18.86 -16.97 -8.90
N ALA A 425 -18.97 -15.87 -8.13
CA ALA A 425 -17.91 -14.90 -7.84
C ALA A 425 -17.27 -14.30 -9.11
N ASN A 426 -18.09 -14.14 -10.14
CA ASN A 426 -17.75 -13.43 -11.36
C ASN A 426 -18.55 -12.12 -11.38
N PRO A 427 -17.90 -10.95 -11.36
CA PRO A 427 -18.61 -9.67 -11.27
C PRO A 427 -19.32 -9.28 -12.57
N GLY A 428 -19.04 -9.96 -13.67
CA GLY A 428 -19.56 -9.59 -15.00
C GLY A 428 -18.93 -8.29 -15.53
N GLY A 429 -19.54 -7.75 -16.59
CA GLY A 429 -19.06 -6.55 -17.27
C GLY A 429 -18.07 -6.85 -18.39
N ALA A 430 -17.52 -5.80 -18.99
CA ALA A 430 -16.55 -5.94 -20.09
C ALA A 430 -15.28 -6.65 -19.64
N GLY A 431 -14.85 -7.67 -20.36
CA GLY A 431 -13.66 -8.46 -20.03
C GLY A 431 -13.84 -9.45 -18.88
N SER A 432 -15.07 -9.69 -18.43
CA SER A 432 -15.35 -10.74 -17.47
C SER A 432 -15.12 -12.15 -18.05
N LEU A 433 -14.92 -13.12 -17.17
CA LEU A 433 -14.78 -14.51 -17.56
C LEU A 433 -16.12 -15.08 -18.08
N PRO A 434 -16.10 -16.16 -18.87
CA PRO A 434 -17.31 -16.85 -19.31
C PRO A 434 -18.16 -17.29 -18.10
N TRP A 435 -19.47 -17.26 -18.26
CA TRP A 435 -20.44 -17.58 -17.20
C TRP A 435 -20.31 -18.99 -16.59
N TRP A 436 -19.78 -19.93 -17.36
CA TRP A 436 -19.58 -21.33 -16.95
C TRP A 436 -18.29 -21.54 -16.14
N LEU A 437 -17.40 -20.54 -16.07
CA LEU A 437 -16.17 -20.63 -15.31
C LEU A 437 -16.42 -20.20 -13.86
N ILE A 438 -16.52 -21.18 -12.98
CA ILE A 438 -16.64 -20.94 -11.53
C ILE A 438 -15.32 -20.40 -11.00
N SER A 439 -15.38 -19.31 -10.26
CA SER A 439 -14.19 -18.73 -9.63
C SER A 439 -13.56 -19.72 -8.65
N PRO A 440 -12.23 -19.90 -8.69
CA PRO A 440 -11.52 -20.70 -7.68
C PRO A 440 -11.80 -20.24 -6.25
N ALA A 441 -12.15 -18.98 -6.04
CA ALA A 441 -12.49 -18.44 -4.72
C ALA A 441 -13.66 -19.18 -4.07
N ILE A 442 -14.70 -19.57 -4.83
CA ILE A 442 -15.85 -20.32 -4.30
C ILE A 442 -15.44 -21.70 -3.84
N LEU A 443 -14.64 -22.41 -4.64
CA LEU A 443 -14.16 -23.74 -4.28
C LEU A 443 -13.33 -23.71 -3.01
N ILE A 444 -12.44 -22.71 -2.89
CA ILE A 444 -11.61 -22.51 -1.70
C ILE A 444 -12.46 -22.16 -0.49
N LEU A 445 -13.47 -21.30 -0.63
CA LEU A 445 -14.39 -20.99 0.46
C LEU A 445 -15.21 -22.22 0.89
N ALA A 446 -15.69 -23.03 -0.07
CA ALA A 446 -16.41 -24.26 0.23
C ALA A 446 -15.53 -25.26 1.00
N ILE A 447 -14.27 -25.44 0.60
CA ILE A 447 -13.30 -26.26 1.34
C ILE A 447 -13.04 -25.67 2.73
N GLY A 448 -12.92 -24.34 2.83
CA GLY A 448 -12.70 -23.62 4.08
C GLY A 448 -13.81 -23.87 5.13
N LEU A 449 -15.05 -24.13 4.71
CA LEU A 449 -16.16 -24.48 5.62
C LEU A 449 -15.92 -25.79 6.39
N PHE A 450 -15.19 -26.72 5.79
CA PHE A 450 -14.86 -28.02 6.39
C PHE A 450 -13.47 -28.04 7.06
N SER A 451 -12.75 -26.90 7.02
CA SER A 451 -11.42 -26.76 7.60
C SER A 451 -11.46 -26.40 9.10
N ILE A 452 -10.30 -26.02 9.65
CA ILE A 452 -10.15 -25.57 11.04
C ILE A 452 -11.10 -24.43 11.39
N GLU A 453 -11.45 -24.28 12.66
CA GLU A 453 -12.45 -23.33 13.15
C GLU A 453 -12.23 -21.89 12.65
N ARG A 454 -10.97 -21.42 12.61
CA ARG A 454 -10.64 -20.07 12.13
C ARG A 454 -10.93 -19.92 10.63
N ALA A 455 -10.50 -20.88 9.81
CA ALA A 455 -10.75 -20.87 8.37
C ALA A 455 -12.26 -20.96 8.09
N ARG A 456 -13.00 -21.80 8.84
CA ARG A 456 -14.44 -21.90 8.73
C ARG A 456 -15.17 -20.59 9.02
N LYS A 457 -14.76 -19.83 10.08
CA LYS A 457 -15.33 -18.51 10.36
C LYS A 457 -15.06 -17.52 9.24
N VAL A 458 -13.86 -17.52 8.67
CA VAL A 458 -13.51 -16.65 7.52
C VAL A 458 -14.25 -17.09 6.27
N ALA A 459 -14.42 -18.39 6.03
CA ALA A 459 -15.19 -18.91 4.89
C ALA A 459 -16.67 -18.50 4.98
N LEU A 460 -17.27 -18.51 6.19
CA LEU A 460 -18.64 -18.01 6.41
C LEU A 460 -18.75 -16.52 6.09
N VAL A 461 -17.78 -15.70 6.49
CA VAL A 461 -17.72 -14.27 6.13
C VAL A 461 -17.57 -14.11 4.62
N GLY A 462 -16.70 -14.88 3.97
CA GLY A 462 -16.57 -14.88 2.50
C GLY A 462 -17.86 -15.27 1.80
N GLY A 463 -18.55 -16.30 2.29
CA GLY A 463 -19.87 -16.73 1.80
C GLY A 463 -20.93 -15.66 1.96
N SER A 464 -20.96 -14.95 3.09
CA SER A 464 -21.89 -13.81 3.29
C SER A 464 -21.65 -12.67 2.30
N PHE A 465 -20.40 -12.41 1.89
CA PHE A 465 -20.11 -11.45 0.84
C PHE A 465 -20.57 -11.93 -0.55
N ILE A 466 -20.48 -13.22 -0.86
CA ILE A 466 -21.06 -13.77 -2.11
C ILE A 466 -22.58 -13.63 -2.10
N CYS A 467 -23.25 -13.92 -0.98
CA CYS A 467 -24.69 -13.68 -0.84
C CYS A 467 -25.03 -12.21 -1.04
N LEU A 468 -24.28 -11.29 -0.43
CA LEU A 468 -24.47 -9.86 -0.57
C LEU A 468 -24.25 -9.40 -2.01
N ALA A 469 -23.21 -9.93 -2.68
CA ALA A 469 -22.97 -9.69 -4.10
C ALA A 469 -24.14 -10.14 -4.97
N THR A 470 -24.69 -11.31 -4.72
CA THR A 470 -25.82 -11.86 -5.45
C THR A 470 -27.07 -11.02 -5.24
N ILE A 471 -27.37 -10.64 -4.00
CA ILE A 471 -28.54 -9.78 -3.67
C ILE A 471 -28.42 -8.43 -4.34
N THR A 472 -27.26 -7.76 -4.25
CA THR A 472 -27.07 -6.43 -4.86
C THR A 472 -27.14 -6.47 -6.37
N SER A 473 -26.72 -7.56 -7.01
CA SER A 473 -26.77 -7.76 -8.46
C SER A 473 -28.19 -8.05 -9.01
N ILE A 474 -29.18 -8.26 -8.14
CA ILE A 474 -30.60 -8.34 -8.55
C ILE A 474 -31.14 -6.95 -8.90
N PHE A 475 -30.63 -5.93 -8.21
CA PHE A 475 -31.07 -4.56 -8.42
C PHE A 475 -30.50 -3.99 -9.73
N THR A 476 -31.33 -3.18 -10.39
CA THR A 476 -30.93 -2.45 -11.59
C THR A 476 -30.99 -0.95 -11.32
N THR A 477 -30.14 -0.22 -11.98
CA THR A 477 -30.15 1.25 -11.99
C THR A 477 -30.25 1.75 -13.41
N THR A 478 -30.96 2.86 -13.61
CA THR A 478 -31.00 3.57 -14.89
C THR A 478 -30.09 4.80 -14.78
N GLY A 479 -29.06 4.88 -15.60
CA GLY A 479 -28.22 6.07 -15.69
C GLY A 479 -29.00 7.26 -16.24
N LYS A 480 -28.67 8.47 -15.83
CA LYS A 480 -29.24 9.70 -16.42
C LYS A 480 -28.93 9.70 -17.92
N GLY A 481 -29.98 9.68 -18.73
CA GLY A 481 -29.89 9.64 -20.20
C GLY A 481 -29.85 8.22 -20.83
N SER A 482 -29.92 7.14 -20.04
CA SER A 482 -30.06 5.76 -20.54
C SER A 482 -31.49 5.28 -20.39
N THR A 483 -32.03 4.65 -21.42
CA THR A 483 -33.35 4.01 -21.41
C THR A 483 -33.30 2.54 -20.97
N THR A 484 -32.09 1.94 -20.95
CA THR A 484 -31.90 0.54 -20.58
C THR A 484 -31.42 0.42 -19.14
N PRO A 485 -32.09 -0.39 -18.29
CA PRO A 485 -31.64 -0.65 -16.94
C PRO A 485 -30.34 -1.46 -16.97
N SER A 486 -29.37 -1.09 -16.13
CA SER A 486 -28.11 -1.78 -15.95
C SER A 486 -28.06 -2.44 -14.59
N TYR A 487 -27.58 -3.69 -14.51
CA TYR A 487 -27.37 -4.35 -13.23
C TYR A 487 -26.28 -3.65 -12.41
N ILE A 488 -26.51 -3.59 -11.10
CA ILE A 488 -25.50 -3.06 -10.17
C ILE A 488 -24.28 -3.98 -10.14
N TYR A 489 -23.12 -3.37 -10.19
CA TYR A 489 -21.87 -4.11 -10.19
C TYR A 489 -21.44 -4.51 -8.77
N ALA A 490 -21.40 -5.81 -8.50
CA ALA A 490 -21.12 -6.37 -7.18
C ALA A 490 -19.63 -6.62 -6.89
N GLY A 491 -18.71 -6.06 -7.66
CA GLY A 491 -17.28 -6.34 -7.60
C GLY A 491 -16.62 -6.11 -6.24
N VAL A 492 -17.08 -5.13 -5.45
CA VAL A 492 -16.54 -4.88 -4.10
C VAL A 492 -16.76 -6.08 -3.18
N PHE A 493 -17.97 -6.64 -3.17
CA PHE A 493 -18.31 -7.78 -2.31
C PHE A 493 -17.56 -9.05 -2.75
N ILE A 494 -17.44 -9.26 -4.07
CA ILE A 494 -16.66 -10.36 -4.63
C ILE A 494 -15.17 -10.20 -4.32
N ALA A 495 -14.63 -8.98 -4.34
CA ALA A 495 -13.25 -8.70 -3.95
C ALA A 495 -12.97 -9.07 -2.48
N LEU A 496 -13.90 -8.74 -1.58
CA LEU A 496 -13.80 -9.12 -0.17
C LEU A 496 -13.97 -10.63 0.05
N ALA A 497 -14.84 -11.30 -0.70
CA ALA A 497 -14.94 -12.76 -0.70
C ALA A 497 -13.66 -13.42 -1.22
N THR A 498 -13.03 -12.85 -2.25
CA THR A 498 -11.74 -13.33 -2.78
C THR A 498 -10.61 -13.15 -1.75
N LEU A 499 -10.63 -12.07 -0.95
CA LEU A 499 -9.72 -11.93 0.18
C LEU A 499 -9.94 -13.01 1.26
N ALA A 500 -11.21 -13.33 1.59
CA ALA A 500 -11.52 -14.42 2.51
C ALA A 500 -11.03 -15.77 1.98
N SER A 501 -11.19 -16.03 0.66
CA SER A 501 -10.65 -17.24 0.03
C SER A 501 -9.12 -17.28 0.06
N LEU A 502 -8.44 -16.13 -0.10
CA LEU A 502 -7.00 -16.02 0.03
C LEU A 502 -6.53 -16.50 1.43
N TYR A 503 -7.22 -16.11 2.49
CA TYR A 503 -6.93 -16.60 3.84
C TYR A 503 -7.15 -18.10 3.94
N CYS A 504 -8.32 -18.60 3.49
CA CYS A 504 -8.68 -20.03 3.56
C CYS A 504 -7.73 -20.92 2.75
N SER A 505 -7.12 -20.44 1.68
CA SER A 505 -6.17 -21.19 0.85
C SER A 505 -4.86 -21.53 1.56
N VAL A 506 -4.59 -20.90 2.69
CA VAL A 506 -3.30 -20.94 3.38
C VAL A 506 -3.43 -21.40 4.84
N ALA A 507 -4.63 -21.21 5.42
CA ALA A 507 -4.94 -21.63 6.79
C ALA A 507 -5.28 -23.12 6.87
#